data_6f131346ede98082625b1f8ab52ba7ed
#
_entry.id   6f131346ede98082625b1f8ab52ba7ed
#
_cell.length_a   1.000
_cell.length_b   1.000
_cell.length_c   1.000
_cell.angle_alpha   90.00
_cell.angle_beta   90.00
_cell.angle_gamma   90.00
#
_symmetry.space_group_name_H-M   'P 1'
#
loop_
_entity.id
_entity.type
_entity.pdbx_description
1 polymer ?
#
loop_
_entity_poly.entity_id
_entity_poly.type
_entity_poly.pdbx_seq_one_letter_code
_entity_poly.pdbx_strand_id
1 'polypeptide(L)'
;MFFELREYRILPGQMENWVNFMEDVIIPFQSGQGMIIVGSFTSTEEDDLYIWMRRFENEEDRISLYEKVYESDTWKTEIGPKIPSMMDRERIVVRRISPSSKSIIK
;
A
#
# COMPACT_ATOMS: atom_id res chain seq x y z
N MET A 1 6.91 17.13 -2.64
CA MET A 1 6.66 15.75 -2.19
C MET A 1 5.17 15.52 -1.98
N PHE A 2 4.72 14.28 -1.97
CA PHE A 2 3.33 13.93 -1.71
C PHE A 2 3.24 12.54 -1.12
N PHE A 3 2.08 12.24 -0.54
CA PHE A 3 1.74 10.90 -0.09
C PHE A 3 0.68 10.29 -1.01
N GLU A 4 0.73 8.99 -1.16
CA GLU A 4 -0.34 8.19 -1.71
C GLU A 4 -1.05 7.49 -0.55
N LEU A 5 -2.29 7.90 -0.29
CA LEU A 5 -3.14 7.22 0.68
C LEU A 5 -4.03 6.25 -0.09
N ARG A 6 -3.97 4.97 0.27
CA ARG A 6 -4.70 3.91 -0.42
C ARG A 6 -5.68 3.26 0.53
N GLU A 7 -6.91 3.11 0.08
CA GLU A 7 -7.98 2.45 0.84
C GLU A 7 -8.37 1.17 0.11
N TYR A 8 -8.32 0.06 0.83
CA TYR A 8 -8.66 -1.25 0.30
C TYR A 8 -9.85 -1.84 1.03
N ARG A 9 -10.70 -2.55 0.29
CA ARG A 9 -11.78 -3.36 0.88
C ARG A 9 -11.34 -4.81 0.89
N ILE A 10 -11.22 -5.36 2.09
CA ILE A 10 -10.75 -6.71 2.32
C ILE A 10 -11.95 -7.67 2.27
N LEU A 11 -11.75 -8.84 1.68
CA LEU A 11 -12.81 -9.83 1.58
C LEU A 11 -13.20 -10.38 2.96
N PRO A 12 -14.46 -10.82 3.14
CA PRO A 12 -14.93 -11.31 4.44
C PRO A 12 -13.99 -12.36 5.04
N GLY A 13 -13.64 -12.18 6.31
CA GLY A 13 -12.79 -13.11 7.04
C GLY A 13 -11.30 -13.06 6.70
N GLN A 14 -10.86 -12.16 5.81
CA GLN A 14 -9.48 -12.13 5.34
C GLN A 14 -8.60 -11.04 5.95
N MET A 15 -9.13 -10.22 6.86
CA MET A 15 -8.35 -9.08 7.37
C MET A 15 -7.07 -9.52 8.09
N GLU A 16 -7.13 -10.55 8.93
CA GLU A 16 -5.94 -11.05 9.62
C GLU A 16 -4.89 -11.55 8.62
N ASN A 17 -5.31 -12.33 7.64
CA ASN A 17 -4.42 -12.82 6.57
C ASN A 17 -3.84 -11.66 5.78
N TRP A 18 -4.65 -10.65 5.46
CA TRP A 18 -4.21 -9.48 4.72
C TRP A 18 -3.15 -8.67 5.49
N VAL A 19 -3.41 -8.39 6.77
CA VAL A 19 -2.46 -7.64 7.61
C VAL A 19 -1.14 -8.39 7.73
N ASN A 20 -1.20 -9.70 7.95
CA ASN A 20 0.01 -10.54 8.01
C ASN A 20 0.77 -10.50 6.68
N PHE A 21 0.05 -10.57 5.55
CA PHE A 21 0.66 -10.49 4.23
C PHE A 21 1.32 -9.13 3.98
N MET A 22 0.66 -8.04 4.39
CA MET A 22 1.25 -6.71 4.31
C MET A 22 2.52 -6.60 5.16
N GLU A 23 2.46 -7.03 6.41
CA GLU A 23 3.58 -6.90 7.34
C GLU A 23 4.76 -7.82 7.04
N ASP A 24 4.48 -9.04 6.61
CA ASP A 24 5.51 -10.04 6.41
C ASP A 24 6.08 -10.08 4.99
N VAL A 25 5.31 -9.63 3.99
CA VAL A 25 5.68 -9.77 2.59
C VAL A 25 5.70 -8.44 1.85
N ILE A 26 4.55 -7.76 1.73
CA ILE A 26 4.43 -6.58 0.86
C ILE A 26 5.29 -5.42 1.35
N ILE A 27 5.13 -5.03 2.62
CA ILE A 27 5.88 -3.90 3.17
C ILE A 27 7.39 -4.15 3.15
N PRO A 28 7.90 -5.30 3.62
CA PRO A 28 9.34 -5.56 3.55
C PRO A 28 9.86 -5.59 2.10
N PHE A 29 9.11 -6.18 1.18
CA PHE A 29 9.53 -6.21 -0.21
C PHE A 29 9.61 -4.81 -0.81
N GLN A 30 8.56 -4.01 -0.65
CA GLN A 30 8.52 -2.65 -1.20
C GLN A 30 9.55 -1.74 -0.54
N SER A 31 9.73 -1.82 0.77
CA SER A 31 10.75 -1.06 1.48
C SER A 31 12.15 -1.43 0.99
N GLY A 32 12.39 -2.70 0.72
CA GLY A 32 13.65 -3.18 0.14
C GLY A 32 13.92 -2.62 -1.25
N GLN A 33 12.88 -2.23 -1.99
CA GLN A 33 13.02 -1.59 -3.30
C GLN A 33 13.15 -0.06 -3.22
N GLY A 34 13.02 0.51 -2.03
CA GLY A 34 13.14 1.95 -1.81
C GLY A 34 11.82 2.67 -1.55
N MET A 35 10.69 1.96 -1.53
CA MET A 35 9.41 2.58 -1.15
C MET A 35 9.44 3.02 0.31
N ILE A 36 8.90 4.20 0.59
CA ILE A 36 8.78 4.70 1.96
C ILE A 36 7.33 4.52 2.40
N ILE A 37 7.11 3.53 3.26
CA ILE A 37 5.79 3.24 3.83
C ILE A 37 5.66 4.04 5.13
N VAL A 38 4.75 5.01 5.13
CA VAL A 38 4.56 5.94 6.25
C VAL A 38 3.62 5.40 7.31
N GLY A 39 2.67 4.61 6.90
CA GLY A 39 1.70 4.03 7.82
C GLY A 39 0.91 2.90 7.21
N SER A 40 0.38 2.03 8.08
CA SER A 40 -0.39 0.85 7.73
C SER A 40 -1.46 0.70 8.83
N PHE A 41 -2.73 0.72 8.43
CA PHE A 41 -3.82 0.87 9.39
C PHE A 41 -5.00 -0.04 9.07
N THR A 42 -5.65 -0.54 10.12
CA THR A 42 -6.99 -1.12 10.00
C THR A 42 -7.99 -0.14 10.58
N SER A 43 -9.20 -0.10 10.04
CA SER A 43 -10.26 0.75 10.57
C SER A 43 -10.77 0.21 11.90
N THR A 44 -11.08 1.10 12.83
CA THR A 44 -11.73 0.74 14.10
C THR A 44 -13.26 0.77 13.98
N GLU A 45 -13.79 1.19 12.82
CA GLU A 45 -15.23 1.34 12.60
C GLU A 45 -15.78 0.41 11.53
N GLU A 46 -14.97 0.05 10.52
CA GLU A 46 -15.37 -0.79 9.40
C GLU A 46 -14.45 -2.01 9.33
N ASP A 47 -15.02 -3.19 9.47
CA ASP A 47 -14.26 -4.45 9.56
C ASP A 47 -13.47 -4.81 8.29
N ASP A 48 -13.87 -4.25 7.14
CA ASP A 48 -13.28 -4.58 5.85
C ASP A 48 -12.33 -3.51 5.32
N LEU A 49 -12.13 -2.40 6.04
CA LEU A 49 -11.32 -1.28 5.55
C LEU A 49 -9.88 -1.36 6.05
N TYR A 50 -8.95 -1.40 5.10
CA TYR A 50 -7.52 -1.29 5.35
C TYR A 50 -6.97 -0.06 4.63
N ILE A 51 -6.12 0.71 5.29
CA ILE A 51 -5.54 1.94 4.75
C ILE A 51 -4.04 1.92 4.94
N TRP A 52 -3.28 2.32 3.91
CA TRP A 52 -1.86 2.53 4.06
C TRP A 52 -1.40 3.73 3.24
N MET A 53 -0.23 4.28 3.58
CA MET A 53 0.31 5.47 2.96
C MET A 53 1.76 5.28 2.58
N ARG A 54 2.13 5.76 1.39
CA ARG A 54 3.50 5.80 0.92
C ARG A 54 3.89 7.23 0.57
N ARG A 55 5.17 7.56 0.77
CA ARG A 55 5.72 8.90 0.52
C ARG A 55 6.58 8.88 -0.74
N PHE A 56 6.40 9.89 -1.60
CA PHE A 56 7.21 10.07 -2.80
C PHE A 56 7.75 11.50 -2.86
N GLU A 57 8.99 11.66 -3.32
CA GLU A 57 9.60 12.98 -3.46
C GLU A 57 8.96 13.78 -4.59
N ASN A 58 8.60 13.10 -5.69
CA ASN A 58 7.98 13.70 -6.86
C ASN A 58 7.40 12.59 -7.75
N GLU A 59 6.82 12.97 -8.88
CA GLU A 59 6.21 12.03 -9.83
C GLU A 59 7.25 11.09 -10.45
N GLU A 60 8.44 11.58 -10.75
CA GLU A 60 9.50 10.75 -11.33
C GLU A 60 9.96 9.66 -10.35
N ASP A 61 10.08 10.01 -9.08
CA ASP A 61 10.38 9.08 -8.01
C ASP A 61 9.30 7.99 -7.91
N ARG A 62 8.03 8.39 -7.94
CA ARG A 62 6.92 7.44 -7.91
C ARG A 62 6.97 6.47 -9.09
N ILE A 63 7.17 6.98 -10.30
CA ILE A 63 7.23 6.15 -11.51
C ILE A 63 8.38 5.14 -11.41
N SER A 64 9.56 5.61 -10.99
CA SER A 64 10.75 4.76 -10.86
C SER A 64 10.52 3.64 -9.84
N LEU A 65 9.95 3.97 -8.68
CA LEU A 65 9.67 2.99 -7.63
C LEU A 65 8.55 2.00 -8.04
N TYR A 66 7.55 2.47 -8.75
CA TYR A 66 6.50 1.60 -9.30
C TYR A 66 7.08 0.56 -10.26
N GLU A 67 8.01 0.96 -11.12
CA GLU A 67 8.69 0.02 -12.01
C GLU A 67 9.45 -1.04 -11.21
N LYS A 68 10.25 -0.62 -10.24
CA LYS A 68 11.03 -1.54 -9.41
C LYS A 68 10.16 -2.57 -8.69
N VAL A 69 9.02 -2.15 -8.19
CA VAL A 69 8.11 -3.02 -7.43
C VAL A 69 7.23 -3.85 -8.36
N TYR A 70 6.42 -3.19 -9.18
CA TYR A 70 5.33 -3.85 -9.88
C TYR A 70 5.76 -4.54 -11.18
N GLU A 71 6.89 -4.14 -11.75
CA GLU A 71 7.45 -4.81 -12.92
C GLU A 71 8.47 -5.90 -12.55
N SER A 72 8.73 -6.11 -11.25
CA SER A 72 9.62 -7.16 -10.80
C SER A 72 9.00 -8.55 -10.98
N ASP A 73 9.85 -9.55 -11.20
CA ASP A 73 9.40 -10.95 -11.29
C ASP A 73 8.77 -11.40 -9.97
N THR A 74 9.35 -10.99 -8.85
CA THR A 74 8.84 -11.33 -7.52
C THR A 74 7.39 -10.85 -7.34
N TRP A 75 7.10 -9.60 -7.71
CA TRP A 75 5.73 -9.11 -7.61
C TRP A 75 4.79 -9.86 -8.54
N LYS A 76 5.20 -10.02 -9.81
CA LYS A 76 4.33 -10.61 -10.84
C LYS A 76 4.02 -12.09 -10.59
N THR A 77 4.97 -12.84 -10.06
CA THR A 77 4.85 -14.31 -9.93
C THR A 77 4.55 -14.77 -8.51
N GLU A 78 4.96 -14.02 -7.48
CA GLU A 78 4.88 -14.47 -6.09
C GLU A 78 3.92 -13.65 -5.22
N ILE A 79 3.87 -12.33 -5.39
CA ILE A 79 3.08 -11.46 -4.52
C ILE A 79 1.73 -11.12 -5.11
N GLY A 80 1.72 -10.51 -6.29
CA GLY A 80 0.49 -10.04 -6.95
C GLY A 80 -0.60 -11.10 -7.08
N PRO A 81 -0.29 -12.32 -7.49
CA PRO A 81 -1.29 -13.37 -7.66
C PRO A 81 -2.04 -13.77 -6.38
N LYS A 82 -1.49 -13.50 -5.22
CA LYS A 82 -2.12 -13.82 -3.93
C LYS A 82 -3.15 -12.79 -3.47
N ILE A 83 -3.08 -11.58 -4.01
CA ILE A 83 -3.90 -10.45 -3.55
C ILE A 83 -5.41 -10.68 -3.79
N PRO A 84 -5.86 -11.15 -4.97
CA PRO A 84 -7.31 -11.27 -5.22
C PRO A 84 -8.06 -12.21 -4.29
N SER A 85 -7.37 -13.14 -3.63
CA SER A 85 -8.01 -14.03 -2.65
C SER A 85 -8.33 -13.33 -1.33
N MET A 86 -7.78 -12.14 -1.10
CA MET A 86 -7.91 -11.41 0.16
C MET A 86 -8.54 -10.04 0.02
N MET A 87 -8.45 -9.41 -1.16
CA MET A 87 -8.84 -8.01 -1.33
C MET A 87 -9.56 -7.80 -2.67
N ASP A 88 -10.59 -6.94 -2.66
CA ASP A 88 -11.35 -6.58 -3.85
C ASP A 88 -10.64 -5.45 -4.60
N ARG A 89 -9.96 -5.80 -5.68
CA ARG A 89 -9.19 -4.84 -6.48
C ARG A 89 -10.05 -3.79 -7.18
N GLU A 90 -11.32 -4.06 -7.39
CA GLU A 90 -12.22 -3.11 -8.06
C GLU A 90 -12.65 -1.97 -7.14
N ARG A 91 -12.44 -2.12 -5.84
CA ARG A 91 -12.84 -1.14 -4.84
C ARG A 91 -11.64 -0.37 -4.24
N ILE A 92 -10.50 -0.39 -4.90
CA ILE A 92 -9.32 0.38 -4.46
C ILE A 92 -9.57 1.87 -4.68
N VAL A 93 -9.34 2.67 -3.65
CA VAL A 93 -9.36 4.14 -3.73
C VAL A 93 -7.95 4.65 -3.48
N VAL A 94 -7.45 5.48 -4.37
CA VAL A 94 -6.12 6.10 -4.25
C VAL A 94 -6.28 7.60 -4.17
N ARG A 95 -5.72 8.21 -3.13
CA ARG A 95 -5.73 9.67 -2.94
C ARG A 95 -4.29 10.16 -2.89
N ARG A 96 -4.01 11.18 -3.69
CA ARG A 96 -2.71 11.86 -3.63
C ARG A 96 -2.89 13.09 -2.76
N ILE A 97 -2.14 13.20 -1.68
CA ILE A 97 -2.28 14.26 -0.68
C ILE A 97 -0.91 14.89 -0.37
N SER A 98 -0.92 16.17 -0.05
CA SER A 98 0.29 16.91 0.34
C SER A 98 0.13 17.40 1.77
N PRO A 99 1.19 17.32 2.60
CA PRO A 99 1.08 17.79 3.97
C PRO A 99 0.96 19.31 4.01
N SER A 100 0.11 19.81 4.89
CA SER A 100 0.08 21.25 5.17
C SER A 100 1.28 21.62 6.05
N SER A 101 1.56 22.94 6.18
CA SER A 101 2.77 23.42 6.85
C SER A 101 2.93 22.96 8.31
N LYS A 102 1.84 22.64 8.97
CA LYS A 102 1.87 22.21 10.37
C LYS A 102 1.59 20.73 10.57
N SER A 103 1.57 19.95 9.48
CA SER A 103 1.44 18.51 9.59
C SER A 103 2.69 17.91 10.22
N ILE A 104 2.51 17.01 11.18
CA ILE A 104 3.63 16.26 11.77
C ILE A 104 4.16 15.26 10.75
N ILE A 105 3.28 14.62 10.01
CA ILE A 105 3.66 13.69 8.93
C ILE A 105 4.00 14.53 7.69
N LYS A 106 5.25 14.42 7.28
CA LYS A 106 5.73 15.14 6.09
C LYS A 106 6.68 14.28 5.27
#